data_274c594c085f124e6f7e6bb0787bcd39
#
_entry.id   274c594c085f124e6f7e6bb0787bcd39
#
_cell.length_a   1.000
_cell.length_b   1.000
_cell.length_c   1.000
_cell.angle_alpha   90.00
_cell.angle_beta   90.00
_cell.angle_gamma   90.00
#
_symmetry.space_group_name_H-M   'P 1'
#
loop_
_entity.id
_entity.type
_entity.pdbx_description
1 polymer ?
#
loop_
_entity_poly.entity_id
_entity_poly.type
_entity_poly.pdbx_seq_one_letter_code
_entity_poly.pdbx_strand_id
1 'polypeptide(L)'
;MVSSPVASRIDAVSRFAREHGWHLMFQDRLGSGHPFDWVGDGVVATIRDDRRQLAYLRHLASLGIPIVDMTCDRPDFPCARVSCNHVEAGRLAAGHFLERNYRSLVFFTIDWGNGRERFWRGFSSAGSPGKWVFSAECPNARWNDWGAVSNWLERKFASAPKPLGALTYSQAESVLLLSAARRLGIRVPEDLGIVSGGEDKALLECQPVPITAVDMDMGRGAYEAAELLQRLMDGEAAPARAVEFPPRRIIARRSTDATVASDKLVRAAIELFASGLKSGVNVESAARALGVSRNTLNRRISAELGRTASAELQRQRLMMAKRLLADPKNKVEYVARMAGFSSASHLGSALRADCGLTPMSFRM
;
A
#
# COMPACT_ATOMS: atom_id res chain seq x y z
N MET A 1 9.38 10.76 22.32
CA MET A 1 7.95 11.06 22.08
C MET A 1 7.56 10.54 20.70
N VAL A 2 6.53 9.72 20.58
CA VAL A 2 6.05 9.15 19.31
C VAL A 2 4.66 9.72 19.04
N SER A 3 4.48 10.41 17.92
CA SER A 3 3.24 11.11 17.60
C SER A 3 2.48 10.47 16.41
N SER A 4 2.27 9.15 16.42
CA SER A 4 1.46 8.51 15.39
C SER A 4 0.81 7.24 15.92
N PRO A 5 -0.50 7.05 15.70
CA PRO A 5 -1.26 5.94 16.28
C PRO A 5 -1.10 4.61 15.52
N VAL A 6 -0.05 4.43 14.73
CA VAL A 6 0.19 3.13 14.08
C VAL A 6 0.87 2.20 15.08
N ALA A 7 0.17 1.18 15.51
CA ALA A 7 0.62 0.24 16.53
C ALA A 7 2.02 -0.31 16.26
N SER A 8 2.35 -0.62 15.00
CA SER A 8 3.66 -1.12 14.61
C SER A 8 4.82 -0.16 14.91
N ARG A 9 4.59 1.16 14.82
CA ARG A 9 5.60 2.17 15.17
C ARG A 9 5.82 2.22 16.67
N ILE A 10 4.72 2.24 17.45
CA ILE A 10 4.78 2.26 18.91
C ILE A 10 5.51 1.02 19.42
N ASP A 11 5.13 -0.15 18.92
CA ASP A 11 5.75 -1.42 19.29
C ASP A 11 7.26 -1.43 19.00
N ALA A 12 7.66 -0.91 17.85
CA ALA A 12 9.07 -0.87 17.45
C ALA A 12 9.90 0.07 18.33
N VAL A 13 9.42 1.30 18.58
CA VAL A 13 10.11 2.26 19.48
C VAL A 13 10.10 1.75 20.90
N SER A 14 9.00 1.14 21.38
CA SER A 14 8.92 0.55 22.72
C SER A 14 9.88 -0.64 22.90
N ARG A 15 10.10 -1.41 21.85
CA ARG A 15 11.09 -2.50 21.85
C ARG A 15 12.50 -1.91 22.00
N PHE A 16 12.88 -0.93 21.16
CA PHE A 16 14.15 -0.27 21.23
C PHE A 16 14.38 0.37 22.61
N ALA A 17 13.37 1.07 23.15
CA ALA A 17 13.43 1.70 24.45
C ALA A 17 13.74 0.69 25.59
N ARG A 18 13.09 -0.48 25.56
CA ARG A 18 13.38 -1.54 26.55
C ARG A 18 14.78 -2.12 26.40
N GLU A 19 15.26 -2.29 25.18
CA GLU A 19 16.60 -2.82 24.88
C GLU A 19 17.72 -1.87 25.34
N HIS A 20 17.43 -0.54 25.38
CA HIS A 20 18.42 0.50 25.68
C HIS A 20 18.14 1.27 26.99
N GLY A 21 17.18 0.81 27.79
CA GLY A 21 16.89 1.43 29.10
C GLY A 21 16.24 2.81 29.03
N TRP A 22 15.55 3.15 27.94
CA TRP A 22 14.86 4.43 27.81
C TRP A 22 13.60 4.47 28.67
N HIS A 23 13.32 5.64 29.26
CA HIS A 23 11.98 5.98 29.74
C HIS A 23 11.19 6.64 28.59
N LEU A 24 10.15 5.96 28.09
CA LEU A 24 9.39 6.42 26.94
C LEU A 24 8.14 7.17 27.35
N MET A 25 8.05 8.44 27.01
CA MET A 25 6.81 9.20 27.08
C MET A 25 6.13 9.23 25.69
N PHE A 26 4.89 8.81 25.64
CA PHE A 26 4.12 8.74 24.41
C PHE A 26 3.08 9.85 24.35
N GLN A 27 2.93 10.49 23.18
CA GLN A 27 1.96 11.55 22.99
C GLN A 27 1.33 11.51 21.60
N ASP A 28 0.00 11.36 21.58
CA ASP A 28 -0.80 11.25 20.36
C ASP A 28 -1.04 12.62 19.70
N ARG A 29 -1.24 13.68 20.47
CA ARG A 29 -1.47 15.04 19.96
C ARG A 29 -0.64 16.07 20.70
N LEU A 30 0.27 16.70 19.99
CA LEU A 30 0.97 17.89 20.44
C LEU A 30 0.04 19.10 20.34
N GLY A 31 -0.76 19.42 21.34
CA GLY A 31 -1.60 20.60 21.25
C GLY A 31 -2.56 20.89 22.38
N SER A 32 -2.83 19.95 23.26
CA SER A 32 -3.68 20.20 24.43
C SER A 32 -2.91 19.89 25.71
N GLY A 33 -2.17 20.89 26.23
CA GLY A 33 -1.59 20.82 27.57
C GLY A 33 -0.22 20.17 27.66
N HIS A 34 0.68 20.44 26.70
CA HIS A 34 2.09 20.19 26.94
C HIS A 34 2.61 21.15 27.97
N PRO A 35 3.23 20.69 29.03
CA PRO A 35 4.12 21.52 29.75
C PRO A 35 5.29 21.88 28.81
N PHE A 36 5.47 23.18 28.49
CA PHE A 36 6.67 23.68 27.82
C PHE A 36 7.94 23.40 28.64
N ASP A 37 7.80 22.82 29.79
CA ASP A 37 8.76 22.43 30.80
C ASP A 37 9.13 20.91 30.74
N TRP A 38 8.62 20.14 29.74
CA TRP A 38 9.12 18.78 29.56
C TRP A 38 10.59 18.81 29.11
N VAL A 39 11.42 18.16 29.88
CA VAL A 39 12.84 17.99 29.62
C VAL A 39 13.10 16.50 29.43
N GLY A 40 13.35 16.10 28.19
CA GLY A 40 13.81 14.75 27.85
C GLY A 40 15.04 14.84 26.98
N ASP A 41 15.70 13.69 26.78
CA ASP A 41 17.00 13.63 26.11
C ASP A 41 16.86 13.63 24.57
N GLY A 42 15.69 13.27 24.04
CA GLY A 42 15.47 13.21 22.60
C GLY A 42 14.03 12.96 22.16
N VAL A 43 13.71 13.21 20.90
CA VAL A 43 12.36 13.11 20.33
C VAL A 43 12.34 12.31 19.03
N VAL A 44 11.52 11.27 18.96
CA VAL A 44 11.08 10.65 17.69
C VAL A 44 9.71 11.21 17.34
N ALA A 45 9.55 11.83 16.19
CA ALA A 45 8.33 12.54 15.80
C ALA A 45 7.82 12.15 14.42
N THR A 46 6.52 12.36 14.21
CA THR A 46 5.88 12.49 12.89
C THR A 46 5.55 13.96 12.71
N ILE A 47 6.37 14.68 11.95
CA ILE A 47 6.22 16.14 11.80
C ILE A 47 5.21 16.44 10.71
N ARG A 48 4.18 17.20 11.08
CA ARG A 48 3.09 17.63 10.19
C ARG A 48 3.05 19.15 10.08
N ASP A 49 2.23 19.67 9.18
CA ASP A 49 1.95 21.10 9.10
C ASP A 49 0.96 21.54 10.20
N ASP A 50 1.42 21.45 11.44
CA ASP A 50 0.71 21.92 12.63
C ASP A 50 1.53 22.99 13.33
N ARG A 51 0.99 24.22 13.39
CA ARG A 51 1.72 25.38 13.96
C ARG A 51 2.15 25.17 15.41
N ARG A 52 1.34 24.47 16.22
CA ARG A 52 1.63 24.20 17.63
C ARG A 52 2.73 23.15 17.75
N GLN A 53 2.62 22.07 16.99
CA GLN A 53 3.67 21.04 16.93
C GLN A 53 5.00 21.64 16.50
N LEU A 54 5.02 22.42 15.43
CA LEU A 54 6.24 23.04 14.91
C LEU A 54 6.85 24.03 15.89
N ALA A 55 6.04 24.84 16.59
CA ALA A 55 6.53 25.78 17.60
C ALA A 55 7.20 25.02 18.76
N TYR A 56 6.56 23.95 19.24
CA TYR A 56 7.10 23.14 20.32
C TYR A 56 8.40 22.41 19.92
N LEU A 57 8.43 21.77 18.75
CA LEU A 57 9.65 21.10 18.27
C LEU A 57 10.81 22.10 18.04
N ARG A 58 10.52 23.32 17.56
CA ARG A 58 11.55 24.38 17.48
C ARG A 58 12.08 24.80 18.85
N HIS A 59 11.19 24.87 19.84
CA HIS A 59 11.62 25.14 21.22
C HIS A 59 12.55 24.03 21.72
N LEU A 60 12.20 22.76 21.58
CA LEU A 60 13.06 21.64 21.97
C LEU A 60 14.41 21.65 21.23
N ALA A 61 14.39 21.92 19.92
CA ALA A 61 15.61 22.05 19.14
C ALA A 61 16.52 23.20 19.63
N SER A 62 15.93 24.33 20.09
CA SER A 62 16.69 25.45 20.66
C SER A 62 17.34 25.12 22.01
N LEU A 63 16.85 24.11 22.71
CA LEU A 63 17.46 23.56 23.93
C LEU A 63 18.55 22.52 23.64
N GLY A 64 18.84 22.25 22.36
CA GLY A 64 19.83 21.25 21.96
C GLY A 64 19.31 19.81 21.97
N ILE A 65 18.00 19.60 22.16
CA ILE A 65 17.41 18.26 22.20
C ILE A 65 17.33 17.70 20.78
N PRO A 66 17.96 16.54 20.47
CA PRO A 66 17.92 15.94 19.15
C PRO A 66 16.53 15.45 18.79
N ILE A 67 16.16 15.66 17.52
CA ILE A 67 14.87 15.30 16.96
C ILE A 67 15.08 14.43 15.73
N VAL A 68 14.38 13.30 15.65
CA VAL A 68 14.30 12.46 14.45
C VAL A 68 12.86 12.42 13.93
N ASP A 69 12.67 12.88 12.69
CA ASP A 69 11.38 12.82 11.99
C ASP A 69 11.24 11.52 11.24
N MET A 70 10.09 10.84 11.39
CA MET A 70 9.73 9.62 10.65
C MET A 70 8.94 9.90 9.37
N THR A 71 8.96 11.15 8.87
CA THR A 71 8.26 11.57 7.65
C THR A 71 9.16 12.40 6.75
N CYS A 72 8.63 12.75 5.58
CA CYS A 72 9.25 13.72 4.68
C CYS A 72 8.32 14.90 4.39
N ASP A 73 7.28 15.10 5.20
CA ASP A 73 6.25 16.11 4.92
C ASP A 73 6.75 17.55 5.15
N ARG A 74 7.71 17.72 6.06
CA ARG A 74 8.32 19.02 6.38
C ARG A 74 9.86 19.00 6.20
N PRO A 75 10.33 18.96 4.94
CA PRO A 75 11.78 18.93 4.67
C PRO A 75 12.50 20.22 5.10
N ASP A 76 11.77 21.31 5.28
CA ASP A 76 12.25 22.61 5.77
C ASP A 76 12.53 22.64 7.29
N PHE A 77 12.02 21.68 8.05
CA PHE A 77 12.31 21.61 9.48
C PHE A 77 13.71 20.99 9.71
N PRO A 78 14.61 21.67 10.46
CA PRO A 78 16.00 21.23 10.62
C PRO A 78 16.11 20.09 11.65
N CYS A 79 15.99 18.84 11.20
CA CYS A 79 16.18 17.65 12.04
C CYS A 79 16.68 16.46 11.21
N ALA A 80 17.19 15.43 11.88
CA ALA A 80 17.47 14.15 11.24
C ALA A 80 16.16 13.45 10.79
N ARG A 81 16.24 12.60 9.76
CA ARG A 81 15.05 11.92 9.20
C ARG A 81 15.32 10.47 8.88
N VAL A 82 14.32 9.64 9.15
CA VAL A 82 14.23 8.26 8.68
C VAL A 82 12.87 8.05 8.03
N SER A 83 12.81 7.64 6.76
CA SER A 83 11.53 7.48 6.07
C SER A 83 11.55 6.38 5.02
N CYS A 84 10.40 5.82 4.73
CA CYS A 84 10.25 4.94 3.59
C CYS A 84 10.46 5.71 2.27
N ASN A 85 11.05 5.05 1.28
CA ASN A 85 11.18 5.63 -0.06
C ASN A 85 9.82 5.66 -0.77
N HIS A 86 9.14 6.81 -0.68
CA HIS A 86 7.82 7.03 -1.26
C HIS A 86 7.79 6.91 -2.79
N VAL A 87 8.90 7.23 -3.48
CA VAL A 87 8.98 7.08 -4.94
C VAL A 87 8.92 5.60 -5.31
N GLU A 88 9.65 4.76 -4.61
CA GLU A 88 9.62 3.32 -4.83
C GLU A 88 8.26 2.71 -4.46
N ALA A 89 7.66 3.17 -3.38
CA ALA A 89 6.31 2.77 -2.97
C ALA A 89 5.26 3.10 -4.04
N GLY A 90 5.34 4.28 -4.65
CA GLY A 90 4.47 4.66 -5.78
C GLY A 90 4.67 3.75 -7.00
N ARG A 91 5.92 3.45 -7.37
CA ARG A 91 6.22 2.51 -8.47
C ARG A 91 5.66 1.11 -8.21
N LEU A 92 5.82 0.61 -6.98
CA LEU A 92 5.32 -0.69 -6.58
C LEU A 92 3.78 -0.77 -6.70
N ALA A 93 3.08 0.28 -6.28
CA ALA A 93 1.62 0.38 -6.42
C ALA A 93 1.19 0.43 -7.89
N ALA A 94 1.88 1.20 -8.73
CA ALA A 94 1.59 1.27 -10.16
C ALA A 94 1.82 -0.08 -10.85
N GLY A 95 2.94 -0.74 -10.60
CA GLY A 95 3.24 -2.09 -11.10
C GLY A 95 2.14 -3.08 -10.76
N HIS A 96 1.64 -3.05 -9.52
CA HIS A 96 0.54 -3.90 -9.06
C HIS A 96 -0.75 -3.72 -9.87
N PHE A 97 -1.11 -2.48 -10.23
CA PHE A 97 -2.26 -2.22 -11.10
C PHE A 97 -2.02 -2.68 -12.54
N LEU A 98 -0.82 -2.41 -13.07
CA LEU A 98 -0.48 -2.77 -14.45
C LEU A 98 -0.50 -4.29 -14.68
N GLU A 99 0.00 -5.07 -13.74
CA GLU A 99 -0.06 -6.53 -13.75
C GLU A 99 -1.50 -7.06 -13.81
N ARG A 100 -2.46 -6.29 -13.25
CA ARG A 100 -3.89 -6.61 -13.22
C ARG A 100 -4.68 -5.99 -14.37
N ASN A 101 -3.96 -5.40 -15.33
CA ASN A 101 -4.49 -4.78 -16.54
C ASN A 101 -5.37 -3.54 -16.30
N TYR A 102 -5.19 -2.83 -15.17
CA TYR A 102 -5.77 -1.49 -15.04
C TYR A 102 -5.05 -0.54 -16.01
N ARG A 103 -5.80 0.06 -16.96
CA ARG A 103 -5.25 0.92 -18.01
C ARG A 103 -5.33 2.40 -17.69
N SER A 104 -6.20 2.76 -16.77
CA SER A 104 -6.34 4.11 -16.24
C SER A 104 -5.95 4.10 -14.78
N LEU A 105 -5.09 5.03 -14.39
CA LEU A 105 -4.56 5.12 -13.02
C LEU A 105 -4.82 6.51 -12.46
N VAL A 106 -5.20 6.60 -11.20
CA VAL A 106 -5.37 7.84 -10.47
C VAL A 106 -4.64 7.79 -9.13
N PHE A 107 -3.98 8.86 -8.78
CA PHE A 107 -3.53 9.12 -7.42
C PHE A 107 -4.49 10.09 -6.78
N PHE A 108 -5.17 9.65 -5.72
CA PHE A 108 -6.12 10.48 -4.96
C PHE A 108 -5.52 10.89 -3.62
N THR A 109 -5.60 12.18 -3.32
CA THR A 109 -5.25 12.73 -2.01
C THR A 109 -6.14 13.92 -1.68
N ILE A 110 -6.37 14.17 -0.37
CA ILE A 110 -7.18 15.29 0.12
C ILE A 110 -6.36 16.57 0.19
N ASP A 111 -5.09 16.46 0.55
CA ASP A 111 -4.16 17.57 0.60
C ASP A 111 -2.85 17.20 -0.12
N TRP A 112 -2.03 18.20 -0.42
CA TRP A 112 -0.77 18.01 -1.12
C TRP A 112 0.41 18.34 -0.19
N GLY A 113 1.48 17.57 -0.28
CA GLY A 113 2.68 17.75 0.53
C GLY A 113 3.84 16.93 -0.02
N ASN A 114 5.04 17.13 0.52
CA ASN A 114 6.27 16.54 -0.02
C ASN A 114 6.23 15.01 -0.09
N GLY A 115 5.73 14.33 0.93
CA GLY A 115 5.60 12.87 0.92
C GLY A 115 4.65 12.38 -0.18
N ARG A 116 3.53 13.10 -0.39
CA ARG A 116 2.53 12.81 -1.42
C ARG A 116 3.06 13.05 -2.83
N GLU A 117 3.78 14.15 -3.03
CA GLU A 117 4.43 14.45 -4.31
C GLU A 117 5.45 13.39 -4.70
N ARG A 118 6.26 12.91 -3.76
CA ARG A 118 7.21 11.82 -3.99
C ARG A 118 6.50 10.52 -4.34
N PHE A 119 5.38 10.22 -3.68
CA PHE A 119 4.57 9.04 -3.96
C PHE A 119 3.93 9.11 -5.35
N TRP A 120 3.35 10.27 -5.68
CA TRP A 120 2.84 10.55 -7.02
C TRP A 120 3.91 10.42 -8.10
N ARG A 121 5.10 10.99 -7.89
CA ARG A 121 6.20 10.89 -8.84
C ARG A 121 6.58 9.45 -9.16
N GLY A 122 6.63 8.58 -8.15
CA GLY A 122 6.87 7.16 -8.34
C GLY A 122 5.73 6.48 -9.10
N PHE A 123 4.50 6.76 -8.71
CA PHE A 123 3.31 6.20 -9.32
C PHE A 123 3.14 6.60 -10.79
N SER A 124 3.30 7.88 -11.10
CA SER A 124 3.17 8.41 -12.46
C SER A 124 4.30 7.95 -13.38
N SER A 125 5.52 7.76 -12.85
CA SER A 125 6.67 7.30 -13.65
C SER A 125 6.54 5.88 -14.18
N ALA A 126 5.71 5.04 -13.56
CA ALA A 126 5.43 3.68 -14.02
C ALA A 126 4.34 3.63 -15.12
N GLY A 127 3.74 4.76 -15.46
CA GLY A 127 2.77 4.85 -16.54
C GLY A 127 3.39 4.52 -17.89
N SER A 128 2.86 3.50 -18.57
CA SER A 128 3.25 3.20 -19.95
C SER A 128 2.63 4.23 -20.90
N PRO A 129 3.24 4.54 -22.05
CA PRO A 129 2.63 5.36 -23.08
C PRO A 129 1.22 4.87 -23.44
N GLY A 130 0.26 5.77 -23.51
CA GLY A 130 -1.15 5.44 -23.81
C GLY A 130 -2.00 5.04 -22.60
N LYS A 131 -1.46 5.03 -21.38
CA LYS A 131 -2.24 4.86 -20.15
C LYS A 131 -2.57 6.21 -19.54
N TRP A 132 -3.83 6.36 -19.16
CA TRP A 132 -4.29 7.59 -18.54
C TRP A 132 -3.89 7.59 -17.05
N VAL A 133 -3.00 8.50 -16.68
CA VAL A 133 -2.52 8.67 -15.31
C VAL A 133 -2.74 10.12 -14.91
N PHE A 134 -3.44 10.35 -13.82
CA PHE A 134 -3.70 11.69 -13.32
C PHE A 134 -3.70 11.74 -11.80
N SER A 135 -3.45 12.91 -11.23
CA SER A 135 -3.67 13.17 -9.81
C SER A 135 -5.05 13.79 -9.60
N ALA A 136 -5.68 13.44 -8.51
CA ALA A 136 -6.96 13.99 -8.08
C ALA A 136 -6.82 14.50 -6.64
N GLU A 137 -6.62 15.80 -6.52
CA GLU A 137 -6.65 16.51 -5.25
C GLU A 137 -8.03 17.11 -5.05
N CYS A 138 -8.61 16.95 -3.86
CA CYS A 138 -9.88 17.58 -3.52
C CYS A 138 -9.65 19.05 -3.17
N PRO A 139 -10.10 20.02 -4.00
CA PRO A 139 -9.87 21.44 -3.75
C PRO A 139 -10.49 21.89 -2.44
N ASN A 140 -9.74 22.67 -1.66
CA ASN A 140 -10.21 23.25 -0.38
C ASN A 140 -10.73 22.21 0.64
N ALA A 141 -10.37 20.94 0.48
CA ALA A 141 -10.78 19.89 1.40
C ALA A 141 -10.12 20.10 2.76
N ARG A 142 -10.95 20.05 3.80
CA ARG A 142 -10.51 19.91 5.18
C ARG A 142 -10.87 18.52 5.66
N TRP A 143 -9.99 17.90 6.41
CA TRP A 143 -10.22 16.55 6.96
C TRP A 143 -11.50 16.41 7.80
N ASN A 144 -12.07 17.51 8.26
CA ASN A 144 -13.32 17.55 9.01
C ASN A 144 -14.58 17.78 8.14
N ASP A 145 -14.44 18.03 6.84
CA ASP A 145 -15.55 18.19 5.91
C ASP A 145 -15.73 16.97 5.00
N TRP A 146 -16.09 15.86 5.61
CA TRP A 146 -16.31 14.59 4.92
C TRP A 146 -17.42 14.66 3.86
N GLY A 147 -18.43 15.50 4.06
CA GLY A 147 -19.52 15.68 3.10
C GLY A 147 -19.04 16.30 1.80
N ALA A 148 -18.27 17.38 1.90
CA ALA A 148 -17.72 18.06 0.72
C ALA A 148 -16.76 17.15 -0.07
N VAL A 149 -15.84 16.45 0.63
CA VAL A 149 -14.91 15.50 0.01
C VAL A 149 -15.67 14.37 -0.67
N SER A 150 -16.68 13.82 -0.03
CA SER A 150 -17.48 12.74 -0.56
C SER A 150 -18.23 13.14 -1.84
N ASN A 151 -18.92 14.29 -1.81
CA ASN A 151 -19.62 14.82 -2.97
C ASN A 151 -18.67 15.14 -4.14
N TRP A 152 -17.48 15.62 -3.83
CA TRP A 152 -16.46 15.86 -4.86
C TRP A 152 -15.96 14.54 -5.47
N LEU A 153 -15.67 13.52 -4.65
CA LEU A 153 -15.30 12.19 -5.12
C LEU A 153 -16.36 11.60 -6.04
N GLU A 154 -17.62 11.66 -5.65
CA GLU A 154 -18.72 11.12 -6.44
C GLU A 154 -18.77 11.78 -7.83
N ARG A 155 -18.70 13.11 -7.92
CA ARG A 155 -18.66 13.81 -9.21
C ARG A 155 -17.43 13.45 -10.03
N LYS A 156 -16.25 13.37 -9.39
CA LYS A 156 -14.99 13.09 -10.08
C LYS A 156 -14.92 11.67 -10.63
N PHE A 157 -15.39 10.70 -9.86
CA PHE A 157 -15.29 9.28 -10.21
C PHE A 157 -16.48 8.76 -11.03
N ALA A 158 -17.61 9.46 -11.05
CA ALA A 158 -18.75 9.11 -11.90
C ALA A 158 -18.37 9.07 -13.39
N SER A 159 -17.58 10.03 -13.86
CA SER A 159 -17.14 10.17 -15.25
C SER A 159 -15.74 9.58 -15.53
N ALA A 160 -15.07 9.02 -14.53
CA ALA A 160 -13.73 8.46 -14.71
C ALA A 160 -13.77 7.22 -15.61
N PRO A 161 -12.77 7.04 -16.50
CA PRO A 161 -12.69 5.86 -17.36
C PRO A 161 -12.53 4.60 -16.51
N LYS A 162 -13.24 3.55 -16.89
CA LYS A 162 -13.20 2.25 -16.22
C LYS A 162 -12.62 1.19 -17.15
N PRO A 163 -11.86 0.22 -16.66
CA PRO A 163 -11.46 0.01 -15.26
C PRO A 163 -10.39 0.99 -14.80
N LEU A 164 -10.53 1.51 -13.57
CA LEU A 164 -9.64 2.51 -12.98
C LEU A 164 -8.89 1.92 -11.78
N GLY A 165 -7.57 2.08 -11.72
CA GLY A 165 -6.74 1.79 -10.56
C GLY A 165 -6.50 3.07 -9.75
N ALA A 166 -6.94 3.12 -8.51
CA ALA A 166 -6.78 4.27 -7.63
C ALA A 166 -5.80 3.97 -6.50
N LEU A 167 -4.69 4.72 -6.47
CA LEU A 167 -3.77 4.80 -5.35
C LEU A 167 -4.17 5.98 -4.47
N THR A 168 -4.30 5.76 -3.18
CA THR A 168 -4.50 6.82 -2.19
C THR A 168 -3.26 6.95 -1.31
N TYR A 169 -3.01 8.13 -0.76
CA TYR A 169 -1.87 8.33 0.14
C TYR A 169 -2.09 7.71 1.51
N SER A 170 -3.32 7.80 2.04
CA SER A 170 -3.65 7.31 3.38
C SER A 170 -4.79 6.29 3.38
N GLN A 171 -4.86 5.50 4.45
CA GLN A 171 -5.96 4.57 4.67
C GLN A 171 -7.33 5.26 4.79
N ALA A 172 -7.39 6.45 5.37
CA ALA A 172 -8.63 7.22 5.49
C ALA A 172 -9.18 7.63 4.12
N GLU A 173 -8.31 8.07 3.21
CA GLU A 173 -8.67 8.37 1.83
C GLU A 173 -9.18 7.13 1.08
N SER A 174 -8.56 5.96 1.34
CA SER A 174 -9.00 4.69 0.74
C SER A 174 -10.41 4.31 1.17
N VAL A 175 -10.73 4.47 2.45
CA VAL A 175 -12.05 4.18 3.01
C VAL A 175 -13.11 5.14 2.43
N LEU A 176 -12.77 6.42 2.30
CA LEU A 176 -13.63 7.41 1.64
C LEU A 176 -13.94 7.05 0.20
N LEU A 177 -12.90 6.70 -0.56
CA LEU A 177 -13.05 6.32 -1.95
C LEU A 177 -13.90 5.05 -2.11
N LEU A 178 -13.70 4.05 -1.25
CA LEU A 178 -14.52 2.85 -1.24
C LEU A 178 -15.99 3.17 -0.91
N SER A 179 -16.23 4.07 0.03
CA SER A 179 -17.57 4.52 0.40
C SER A 179 -18.26 5.25 -0.75
N ALA A 180 -17.55 6.15 -1.45
CA ALA A 180 -18.07 6.85 -2.63
C ALA A 180 -18.37 5.86 -3.77
N ALA A 181 -17.48 4.90 -4.03
CA ALA A 181 -17.68 3.86 -5.04
C ALA A 181 -18.96 3.05 -4.79
N ARG A 182 -19.22 2.68 -3.53
CA ARG A 182 -20.46 1.95 -3.16
C ARG A 182 -21.72 2.78 -3.43
N ARG A 183 -21.73 4.06 -3.12
CA ARG A 183 -22.90 4.95 -3.39
C ARG A 183 -23.14 5.13 -4.88
N LEU A 184 -22.08 5.15 -5.68
CA LEU A 184 -22.16 5.25 -7.15
C LEU A 184 -22.43 3.90 -7.84
N GLY A 185 -22.55 2.80 -7.11
CA GLY A 185 -22.70 1.46 -7.70
C GLY A 185 -21.47 1.00 -8.50
N ILE A 186 -20.29 1.60 -8.26
CA ILE A 186 -19.03 1.21 -8.89
C ILE A 186 -18.53 -0.08 -8.22
N ARG A 187 -18.31 -1.11 -9.00
CA ARG A 187 -17.85 -2.41 -8.50
C ARG A 187 -16.36 -2.35 -8.18
N VAL A 188 -16.01 -2.77 -6.97
CA VAL A 188 -14.63 -2.94 -6.53
C VAL A 188 -14.36 -4.43 -6.33
N PRO A 189 -13.43 -5.03 -7.06
CA PRO A 189 -12.33 -4.45 -7.86
C PRO A 189 -12.59 -4.28 -9.36
N GLU A 190 -13.71 -4.70 -9.93
CA GLU A 190 -13.89 -4.88 -11.39
C GLU A 190 -13.87 -3.54 -12.15
N ASP A 191 -14.52 -2.51 -11.62
CA ASP A 191 -14.57 -1.17 -12.24
C ASP A 191 -13.54 -0.21 -11.60
N LEU A 192 -13.21 -0.43 -10.31
CA LEU A 192 -12.29 0.39 -9.54
C LEU A 192 -11.43 -0.48 -8.62
N GLY A 193 -10.14 -0.59 -8.89
CA GLY A 193 -9.17 -1.14 -7.95
C GLY A 193 -8.68 -0.07 -6.99
N ILE A 194 -8.51 -0.40 -5.70
CA ILE A 194 -8.03 0.55 -4.69
C ILE A 194 -6.79 -0.01 -4.01
N VAL A 195 -5.72 0.78 -3.99
CA VAL A 195 -4.50 0.53 -3.22
C VAL A 195 -4.29 1.68 -2.24
N SER A 196 -4.06 1.36 -0.97
CA SER A 196 -3.73 2.32 0.08
C SER A 196 -2.23 2.48 0.23
N GLY A 197 -1.73 3.70 0.35
CA GLY A 197 -0.37 4.00 0.80
C GLY A 197 -0.21 3.91 2.33
N GLY A 198 -1.32 3.90 3.07
CA GLY A 198 -1.31 3.65 4.52
C GLY A 198 -1.57 2.19 4.85
N GLU A 199 -0.98 1.67 5.92
CA GLU A 199 -0.95 0.25 6.27
C GLU A 199 -1.71 -0.12 7.56
N ASP A 200 -2.68 0.68 8.01
CA ASP A 200 -3.50 0.29 9.16
C ASP A 200 -4.31 -0.98 8.83
N LYS A 201 -3.75 -2.12 9.24
CA LYS A 201 -4.29 -3.44 8.94
C LYS A 201 -5.74 -3.58 9.42
N ALA A 202 -6.04 -3.16 10.65
CA ALA A 202 -7.36 -3.32 11.25
C ALA A 202 -8.41 -2.51 10.45
N LEU A 203 -8.09 -1.27 10.11
CA LEU A 203 -8.98 -0.40 9.35
C LEU A 203 -9.20 -0.89 7.92
N LEU A 204 -8.16 -1.41 7.25
CA LEU A 204 -8.25 -1.85 5.86
C LEU A 204 -8.91 -3.23 5.71
N GLU A 205 -8.76 -4.11 6.69
CA GLU A 205 -9.35 -5.46 6.67
C GLU A 205 -10.81 -5.50 7.10
N CYS A 206 -11.25 -4.58 7.97
CA CYS A 206 -12.65 -4.51 8.40
C CYS A 206 -13.61 -3.95 7.34
N GLN A 207 -13.09 -3.44 6.21
CA GLN A 207 -13.94 -2.90 5.16
C GLN A 207 -14.77 -4.00 4.46
N PRO A 208 -15.97 -3.68 3.94
CA PRO A 208 -16.80 -4.64 3.17
C PRO A 208 -16.05 -5.28 1.99
N VAL A 209 -15.12 -4.53 1.39
CA VAL A 209 -14.10 -5.02 0.47
C VAL A 209 -12.75 -4.68 1.09
N PRO A 210 -12.05 -5.67 1.68
CA PRO A 210 -10.72 -5.44 2.27
C PRO A 210 -9.76 -4.79 1.28
N ILE A 211 -9.08 -3.71 1.73
CA ILE A 211 -8.31 -2.82 0.86
C ILE A 211 -6.85 -3.27 0.80
N THR A 212 -6.34 -3.43 -0.42
CA THR A 212 -4.93 -3.66 -0.73
C THR A 212 -4.09 -2.47 -0.28
N ALA A 213 -2.89 -2.73 0.24
CA ALA A 213 -2.02 -1.67 0.74
C ALA A 213 -0.56 -1.87 0.33
N VAL A 214 0.19 -0.77 0.26
CA VAL A 214 1.65 -0.81 0.23
C VAL A 214 2.15 -1.04 1.66
N ASP A 215 2.92 -2.09 1.86
CA ASP A 215 3.64 -2.34 3.11
C ASP A 215 4.87 -1.42 3.16
N MET A 216 4.71 -0.30 3.84
CA MET A 216 5.76 0.73 3.99
C MET A 216 6.81 0.36 5.04
N ASP A 217 6.67 -0.80 5.70
CA ASP A 217 7.54 -1.29 6.79
C ASP A 217 7.79 -0.23 7.89
N MET A 218 6.70 0.41 8.33
CA MET A 218 6.78 1.54 9.25
C MET A 218 7.33 1.16 10.63
N GLY A 219 7.20 -0.12 11.01
CA GLY A 219 7.82 -0.65 12.24
C GLY A 219 9.35 -0.62 12.15
N ARG A 220 9.91 -1.05 11.02
CA ARG A 220 11.33 -0.95 10.75
C ARG A 220 11.80 0.50 10.80
N GLY A 221 11.11 1.40 10.09
CA GLY A 221 11.46 2.81 10.07
C GLY A 221 11.44 3.46 11.46
N ALA A 222 10.49 3.06 12.32
CA ALA A 222 10.41 3.56 13.69
C ALA A 222 11.56 3.04 14.58
N TYR A 223 11.98 1.79 14.38
CA TYR A 223 13.15 1.24 15.07
C TYR A 223 14.44 1.94 14.63
N GLU A 224 14.66 2.10 13.32
CA GLU A 224 15.81 2.82 12.75
C GLU A 224 15.82 4.31 13.19
N ALA A 225 14.64 4.94 13.37
CA ALA A 225 14.57 6.31 13.89
C ALA A 225 14.98 6.39 15.37
N ALA A 226 14.62 5.41 16.19
CA ALA A 226 15.06 5.32 17.57
C ALA A 226 16.56 5.06 17.66
N GLU A 227 17.10 4.19 16.82
CA GLU A 227 18.55 3.93 16.73
C GLU A 227 19.32 5.18 16.32
N LEU A 228 18.82 5.93 15.32
CA LEU A 228 19.43 7.20 14.94
C LEU A 228 19.36 8.21 16.06
N LEU A 229 18.23 8.30 16.80
CA LEU A 229 18.10 9.19 17.94
C LEU A 229 19.11 8.85 19.04
N GLN A 230 19.35 7.57 19.35
CA GLN A 230 20.38 7.15 20.31
C GLN A 230 21.76 7.68 19.90
N ARG A 231 22.15 7.48 18.66
CA ARG A 231 23.45 7.97 18.14
C ARG A 231 23.60 9.50 18.26
N LEU A 232 22.51 10.24 17.99
CA LEU A 232 22.51 11.71 18.16
C LEU A 232 22.61 12.11 19.63
N MET A 233 21.98 11.40 20.56
CA MET A 233 22.13 11.63 22.01
C MET A 233 23.54 11.29 22.50
N ASP A 234 24.20 10.31 21.87
CA ASP A 234 25.59 9.94 22.14
C ASP A 234 26.61 10.93 21.52
N GLY A 235 26.13 11.99 20.83
CA GLY A 235 26.97 13.07 20.28
C GLY A 235 27.40 12.85 18.83
N GLU A 236 26.86 11.86 18.10
CA GLU A 236 27.12 11.72 16.67
C GLU A 236 26.48 12.86 15.87
N ALA A 237 27.13 13.26 14.78
CA ALA A 237 26.61 14.27 13.88
C ALA A 237 25.37 13.76 13.12
N ALA A 238 24.36 14.61 12.95
CA ALA A 238 23.17 14.27 12.16
C ALA A 238 23.54 13.97 10.69
N PRO A 239 22.95 12.94 10.07
CA PRO A 239 23.15 12.67 8.66
C PRO A 239 22.76 13.87 7.80
N ALA A 240 23.58 14.20 6.78
CA ALA A 240 23.31 15.30 5.86
C ALA A 240 22.07 15.10 4.99
N ARG A 241 21.59 13.85 4.86
CA ARG A 241 20.41 13.46 4.11
C ARG A 241 19.54 12.53 4.95
N ALA A 242 18.23 12.49 4.61
CA ALA A 242 17.34 11.51 5.21
C ALA A 242 17.82 10.08 4.96
N VAL A 243 17.76 9.24 6.00
CA VAL A 243 17.95 7.80 5.87
C VAL A 243 16.69 7.22 5.26
N GLU A 244 16.80 6.64 4.06
CA GLU A 244 15.66 6.04 3.35
C GLU A 244 15.78 4.53 3.28
N PHE A 245 14.65 3.85 3.52
CA PHE A 245 14.52 2.40 3.33
C PHE A 245 13.42 2.07 2.30
N PRO A 246 13.51 0.96 1.57
CA PRO A 246 12.52 0.59 0.58
C PRO A 246 11.22 0.12 1.24
N PRO A 247 10.05 0.27 0.56
CA PRO A 247 8.83 -0.42 0.93
C PRO A 247 9.04 -1.93 0.83
N ARG A 248 8.35 -2.71 1.64
CA ARG A 248 8.56 -4.16 1.71
C ARG A 248 7.87 -4.90 0.55
N ARG A 249 6.57 -4.64 0.33
CA ARG A 249 5.74 -5.34 -0.67
C ARG A 249 4.36 -4.70 -0.81
N ILE A 250 3.55 -5.23 -1.75
CA ILE A 250 2.09 -5.03 -1.74
C ILE A 250 1.43 -6.13 -0.91
N ILE A 251 0.59 -5.74 0.04
CA ILE A 251 -0.32 -6.64 0.76
C ILE A 251 -1.63 -6.67 -0.02
N ALA A 252 -1.72 -7.63 -0.95
CA ALA A 252 -2.87 -7.76 -1.82
C ALA A 252 -4.10 -8.26 -1.04
N ARG A 253 -5.23 -7.55 -1.22
CA ARG A 253 -6.55 -7.86 -0.66
C ARG A 253 -7.63 -7.76 -1.73
N ARG A 254 -8.92 -7.92 -1.35
CA ARG A 254 -10.04 -8.00 -2.30
C ARG A 254 -10.21 -6.77 -3.19
N SER A 255 -9.80 -5.58 -2.77
CA SER A 255 -9.97 -4.34 -3.57
C SER A 255 -9.18 -4.30 -4.88
N THR A 256 -8.26 -5.24 -5.10
CA THR A 256 -7.52 -5.43 -6.36
C THR A 256 -7.42 -6.90 -6.77
N ASP A 257 -8.26 -7.77 -6.21
CA ASP A 257 -8.24 -9.24 -6.45
C ASP A 257 -9.00 -9.61 -7.76
N ALA A 258 -8.79 -8.83 -8.81
CA ALA A 258 -9.28 -9.12 -10.15
C ALA A 258 -8.27 -8.73 -11.21
N THR A 259 -8.30 -9.48 -12.32
CA THR A 259 -7.74 -9.02 -13.60
C THR A 259 -8.84 -8.37 -14.38
N VAL A 260 -8.68 -7.13 -14.77
CA VAL A 260 -9.69 -6.42 -15.51
C VAL A 260 -9.52 -6.59 -17.03
N ALA A 261 -10.63 -6.79 -17.72
CA ALA A 261 -10.66 -6.93 -19.17
C ALA A 261 -11.90 -6.24 -19.75
N SER A 262 -11.73 -5.57 -20.88
CA SER A 262 -12.83 -4.95 -21.63
C SER A 262 -13.56 -5.98 -22.52
N ASP A 263 -12.83 -6.95 -23.04
CA ASP A 263 -13.36 -8.03 -23.85
C ASP A 263 -14.21 -9.00 -23.01
N LYS A 264 -15.48 -9.19 -23.42
CA LYS A 264 -16.44 -10.06 -22.71
C LYS A 264 -15.98 -11.51 -22.60
N LEU A 265 -15.36 -12.06 -23.67
CA LEU A 265 -14.84 -13.42 -23.66
C LEU A 265 -13.65 -13.57 -22.71
N VAL A 266 -12.74 -12.58 -22.73
CA VAL A 266 -11.58 -12.57 -21.82
C VAL A 266 -12.03 -12.45 -20.38
N ARG A 267 -13.02 -11.61 -20.08
CA ARG A 267 -13.60 -11.47 -18.73
C ARG A 267 -14.20 -12.79 -18.25
N ALA A 268 -15.03 -13.43 -19.06
CA ALA A 268 -15.61 -14.73 -18.73
C ALA A 268 -14.54 -15.81 -18.51
N ALA A 269 -13.46 -15.80 -19.30
CA ALA A 269 -12.34 -16.71 -19.09
C ALA A 269 -11.61 -16.47 -17.76
N ILE A 270 -11.37 -15.22 -17.40
CA ILE A 270 -10.76 -14.82 -16.12
C ILE A 270 -11.62 -15.31 -14.94
N GLU A 271 -12.93 -15.12 -15.02
CA GLU A 271 -13.90 -15.58 -14.00
C GLU A 271 -13.90 -17.12 -13.88
N LEU A 272 -13.87 -17.84 -15.02
CA LEU A 272 -13.76 -19.30 -15.02
C LEU A 272 -12.41 -19.77 -14.43
N PHE A 273 -11.32 -19.11 -14.74
CA PHE A 273 -10.03 -19.44 -14.13
C PHE A 273 -10.11 -19.25 -12.62
N ALA A 274 -10.56 -18.09 -12.15
CA ALA A 274 -10.63 -17.77 -10.72
C ALA A 274 -11.52 -18.74 -9.93
N SER A 275 -12.71 -19.05 -10.44
CA SER A 275 -13.66 -19.96 -9.78
C SER A 275 -13.25 -21.43 -9.85
N GLY A 276 -12.51 -21.80 -10.90
CA GLY A 276 -12.12 -23.17 -11.18
C GLY A 276 -10.76 -23.60 -10.62
N LEU A 277 -10.01 -22.73 -9.90
CA LEU A 277 -8.66 -23.06 -9.41
C LEU A 277 -8.65 -24.34 -8.59
N LYS A 278 -9.52 -24.42 -7.59
CA LYS A 278 -9.64 -25.59 -6.70
C LYS A 278 -10.00 -26.88 -7.46
N SER A 279 -10.75 -26.76 -8.54
CA SER A 279 -11.21 -27.88 -9.38
C SER A 279 -10.21 -28.25 -10.48
N GLY A 280 -9.01 -27.63 -10.49
CA GLY A 280 -7.97 -27.94 -11.45
C GLY A 280 -8.27 -27.44 -12.88
N VAL A 281 -8.97 -26.31 -13.02
CA VAL A 281 -9.24 -25.68 -14.31
C VAL A 281 -7.96 -25.53 -15.14
N ASN A 282 -8.06 -25.78 -16.43
CA ASN A 282 -7.02 -25.56 -17.42
C ASN A 282 -7.57 -24.77 -18.61
N VAL A 283 -6.68 -24.29 -19.48
CA VAL A 283 -7.05 -23.45 -20.63
C VAL A 283 -7.98 -24.19 -21.59
N GLU A 284 -7.79 -25.49 -21.76
CA GLU A 284 -8.63 -26.34 -22.65
C GLU A 284 -10.05 -26.45 -22.13
N SER A 285 -10.20 -26.75 -20.82
CA SER A 285 -11.53 -26.85 -20.20
C SER A 285 -12.27 -25.52 -20.20
N ALA A 286 -11.56 -24.41 -19.96
CA ALA A 286 -12.16 -23.08 -20.03
C ALA A 286 -12.59 -22.70 -21.45
N ALA A 287 -11.78 -22.97 -22.47
CA ALA A 287 -12.12 -22.71 -23.86
C ALA A 287 -13.37 -23.48 -24.27
N ARG A 288 -13.46 -24.75 -23.90
CA ARG A 288 -14.64 -25.61 -24.15
C ARG A 288 -15.88 -25.06 -23.45
N ALA A 289 -15.79 -24.67 -22.20
CA ALA A 289 -16.88 -24.07 -21.43
C ALA A 289 -17.41 -22.77 -22.06
N LEU A 290 -16.52 -22.01 -22.71
CA LEU A 290 -16.85 -20.75 -23.39
C LEU A 290 -17.26 -20.93 -24.86
N GLY A 291 -17.30 -22.16 -25.37
CA GLY A 291 -17.71 -22.47 -26.75
C GLY A 291 -16.73 -21.99 -27.82
N VAL A 292 -15.44 -21.85 -27.47
CA VAL A 292 -14.37 -21.38 -28.39
C VAL A 292 -13.21 -22.35 -28.44
N SER A 293 -12.38 -22.25 -29.51
CA SER A 293 -11.16 -23.03 -29.59
C SER A 293 -10.11 -22.45 -28.60
N ARG A 294 -9.20 -23.30 -28.13
CA ARG A 294 -8.03 -22.90 -27.31
C ARG A 294 -7.22 -21.78 -27.99
N ASN A 295 -7.04 -21.86 -29.29
CA ASN A 295 -6.31 -20.87 -30.06
C ASN A 295 -7.06 -19.52 -30.09
N THR A 296 -8.36 -19.51 -30.26
CA THR A 296 -9.16 -18.29 -30.18
C THR A 296 -9.09 -17.65 -28.81
N LEU A 297 -9.26 -18.44 -27.74
CA LEU A 297 -9.15 -17.96 -26.38
C LEU A 297 -7.76 -17.37 -26.11
N ASN A 298 -6.69 -18.09 -26.48
CA ASN A 298 -5.33 -17.61 -26.27
C ASN A 298 -5.05 -16.31 -27.04
N ARG A 299 -5.47 -16.21 -28.30
CA ARG A 299 -5.33 -15.00 -29.13
C ARG A 299 -6.02 -13.79 -28.48
N ARG A 300 -7.28 -13.97 -28.00
CA ARG A 300 -8.05 -12.88 -27.38
C ARG A 300 -7.42 -12.45 -26.05
N ILE A 301 -7.03 -13.40 -25.20
CA ILE A 301 -6.35 -13.11 -23.94
C ILE A 301 -5.02 -12.41 -24.20
N SER A 302 -4.23 -12.88 -25.18
CA SER A 302 -2.93 -12.25 -25.49
C SER A 302 -3.08 -10.83 -26.04
N ALA A 303 -4.09 -10.57 -26.86
CA ALA A 303 -4.38 -9.23 -27.37
C ALA A 303 -4.80 -8.26 -26.27
N GLU A 304 -5.60 -8.71 -25.30
CA GLU A 304 -6.15 -7.91 -24.22
C GLU A 304 -5.14 -7.72 -23.07
N LEU A 305 -4.49 -8.81 -22.63
CA LEU A 305 -3.65 -8.82 -21.41
C LEU A 305 -2.16 -8.79 -21.69
N GLY A 306 -1.72 -8.90 -22.94
CA GLY A 306 -0.30 -8.96 -23.32
C GLY A 306 0.42 -10.24 -22.88
N ARG A 307 -0.32 -11.30 -22.50
CA ARG A 307 0.23 -12.58 -22.03
C ARG A 307 -0.67 -13.74 -22.44
N THR A 308 -0.12 -14.96 -22.49
CA THR A 308 -0.89 -16.15 -22.88
C THR A 308 -1.94 -16.53 -21.85
N ALA A 309 -2.96 -17.29 -22.27
CA ALA A 309 -3.99 -17.82 -21.37
C ALA A 309 -3.38 -18.69 -20.24
N SER A 310 -2.34 -19.48 -20.55
CA SER A 310 -1.62 -20.28 -19.56
C SER A 310 -0.89 -19.43 -18.55
N ALA A 311 -0.24 -18.33 -18.99
CA ALA A 311 0.44 -17.40 -18.11
C ALA A 311 -0.58 -16.66 -17.20
N GLU A 312 -1.75 -16.28 -17.73
CA GLU A 312 -2.80 -15.67 -16.91
C GLU A 312 -3.34 -16.63 -15.86
N LEU A 313 -3.62 -17.88 -16.22
CA LEU A 313 -4.05 -18.91 -15.27
C LEU A 313 -2.99 -19.14 -14.17
N GLN A 314 -1.71 -19.24 -14.55
CA GLN A 314 -0.61 -19.38 -13.59
C GLN A 314 -0.53 -18.18 -12.65
N ARG A 315 -0.70 -16.97 -13.17
CA ARG A 315 -0.73 -15.75 -12.37
C ARG A 315 -1.88 -15.77 -11.33
N GLN A 316 -3.09 -16.19 -11.73
CA GLN A 316 -4.22 -16.30 -10.80
C GLN A 316 -3.97 -17.36 -9.71
N ARG A 317 -3.37 -18.49 -10.06
CA ARG A 317 -2.91 -19.49 -9.09
C ARG A 317 -1.96 -18.90 -8.06
N LEU A 318 -0.96 -18.14 -8.52
CA LEU A 318 0.00 -17.47 -7.64
C LEU A 318 -0.65 -16.40 -6.77
N MET A 319 -1.58 -15.59 -7.31
CA MET A 319 -2.34 -14.62 -6.52
C MET A 319 -3.13 -15.30 -5.38
N MET A 320 -3.85 -16.37 -5.70
CA MET A 320 -4.59 -17.15 -4.69
C MET A 320 -3.63 -17.73 -3.63
N ALA A 321 -2.50 -18.30 -4.07
CA ALA A 321 -1.51 -18.86 -3.15
C ALA A 321 -0.92 -17.81 -2.21
N LYS A 322 -0.52 -16.65 -2.73
CA LYS A 322 0.00 -15.52 -1.92
C LYS A 322 -1.04 -15.05 -0.90
N ARG A 323 -2.31 -14.95 -1.31
CA ARG A 323 -3.41 -14.58 -0.41
C ARG A 323 -3.58 -15.58 0.73
N LEU A 324 -3.58 -16.87 0.43
CA LEU A 324 -3.73 -17.92 1.44
C LEU A 324 -2.50 -18.05 2.35
N LEU A 325 -1.29 -17.81 1.81
CA LEU A 325 -0.05 -17.83 2.59
C LEU A 325 0.06 -16.67 3.59
N ALA A 326 -0.68 -15.58 3.39
CA ALA A 326 -0.74 -14.47 4.34
C ALA A 326 -1.29 -14.88 5.73
N ASP A 327 -2.09 -15.96 5.79
CA ASP A 327 -2.48 -16.58 7.06
C ASP A 327 -1.50 -17.72 7.40
N PRO A 328 -0.67 -17.56 8.45
CA PRO A 328 0.32 -18.58 8.83
C PRO A 328 -0.28 -19.91 9.27
N LYS A 329 -1.58 -19.97 9.61
CA LYS A 329 -2.28 -21.21 9.97
C LYS A 329 -2.50 -22.14 8.78
N ASN A 330 -2.49 -21.62 7.55
CA ASN A 330 -2.69 -22.43 6.36
C ASN A 330 -1.46 -23.26 6.04
N LYS A 331 -1.59 -24.60 6.03
CA LYS A 331 -0.51 -25.50 5.59
C LYS A 331 -0.20 -25.30 4.11
N VAL A 332 1.08 -25.45 3.70
CA VAL A 332 1.52 -25.24 2.31
C VAL A 332 0.80 -26.17 1.33
N GLU A 333 0.56 -27.42 1.74
CA GLU A 333 -0.19 -28.41 0.95
C GLU A 333 -1.65 -27.99 0.72
N TYR A 334 -2.28 -27.43 1.74
CA TYR A 334 -3.63 -26.87 1.63
C TYR A 334 -3.65 -25.70 0.66
N VAL A 335 -2.69 -24.79 0.77
CA VAL A 335 -2.54 -23.62 -0.12
C VAL A 335 -2.34 -24.09 -1.58
N ALA A 336 -1.44 -25.03 -1.82
CA ALA A 336 -1.18 -25.57 -3.15
C ALA A 336 -2.46 -26.12 -3.79
N ARG A 337 -3.20 -26.95 -3.07
CA ARG A 337 -4.47 -27.52 -3.52
C ARG A 337 -5.52 -26.45 -3.83
N MET A 338 -5.72 -25.48 -2.91
CA MET A 338 -6.73 -24.43 -3.06
C MET A 338 -6.40 -23.46 -4.21
N ALA A 339 -5.12 -23.25 -4.48
CA ALA A 339 -4.64 -22.41 -5.58
C ALA A 339 -4.48 -23.17 -6.92
N GLY A 340 -4.82 -24.47 -6.97
CA GLY A 340 -4.82 -25.28 -8.19
C GLY A 340 -3.43 -25.74 -8.63
N PHE A 341 -2.44 -25.81 -7.71
CA PHE A 341 -1.15 -26.45 -7.95
C PHE A 341 -1.22 -27.96 -7.70
N SER A 342 -0.50 -28.73 -8.48
CA SER A 342 -0.45 -30.19 -8.36
C SER A 342 0.23 -30.67 -7.06
N SER A 343 1.12 -29.87 -6.49
CA SER A 343 1.85 -30.18 -5.27
C SER A 343 2.40 -28.91 -4.58
N ALA A 344 2.77 -29.05 -3.30
CA ALA A 344 3.50 -28.01 -2.56
C ALA A 344 4.86 -27.66 -3.21
N SER A 345 5.54 -28.66 -3.78
CA SER A 345 6.80 -28.45 -4.52
C SER A 345 6.59 -27.58 -5.77
N HIS A 346 5.54 -27.86 -6.54
CA HIS A 346 5.17 -27.06 -7.73
C HIS A 346 4.84 -25.60 -7.34
N LEU A 347 4.07 -25.41 -6.27
CA LEU A 347 3.82 -24.06 -5.70
C LEU A 347 5.14 -23.37 -5.30
N GLY A 348 6.05 -24.10 -4.63
CA GLY A 348 7.34 -23.57 -4.21
C GLY A 348 8.21 -23.11 -5.39
N SER A 349 8.26 -23.90 -6.45
CA SER A 349 8.99 -23.54 -7.69
C SER A 349 8.37 -22.33 -8.38
N ALA A 350 7.03 -22.27 -8.45
CA ALA A 350 6.31 -21.15 -9.05
C ALA A 350 6.51 -19.83 -8.26
N LEU A 351 6.48 -19.88 -6.93
CA LEU A 351 6.73 -18.70 -6.08
C LEU A 351 8.18 -18.22 -6.20
N ARG A 352 9.16 -19.12 -6.24
CA ARG A 352 10.56 -18.73 -6.45
C ARG A 352 10.77 -18.04 -7.79
N ALA A 353 10.16 -18.55 -8.85
CA ALA A 353 10.23 -17.93 -10.18
C ALA A 353 9.56 -16.55 -10.23
N ASP A 354 8.50 -16.35 -9.46
CA ASP A 354 7.70 -15.12 -9.48
C ASP A 354 8.26 -14.01 -8.56
N CYS A 355 8.72 -14.35 -7.35
CA CYS A 355 9.17 -13.36 -6.37
C CYS A 355 10.44 -13.74 -5.60
N GLY A 356 11.16 -14.78 -6.01
CA GLY A 356 12.41 -15.21 -5.37
C GLY A 356 12.23 -15.89 -4.00
N LEU A 357 11.00 -16.00 -3.47
CA LEU A 357 10.73 -16.49 -2.13
C LEU A 357 10.20 -17.92 -2.11
N THR A 358 10.51 -18.66 -1.05
CA THR A 358 9.83 -19.92 -0.74
C THR A 358 8.48 -19.65 -0.07
N PRO A 359 7.52 -20.62 -0.04
CA PRO A 359 6.27 -20.45 0.70
C PRO A 359 6.47 -20.12 2.18
N MET A 360 7.52 -20.63 2.81
CA MET A 360 7.85 -20.33 4.20
C MET A 360 8.40 -18.93 4.38
N SER A 361 9.33 -18.50 3.52
CA SER A 361 9.90 -17.13 3.54
C SER A 361 8.86 -16.07 3.17
N PHE A 362 7.83 -16.42 2.41
CA PHE A 362 6.75 -15.50 2.04
C PHE A 362 5.83 -15.18 3.22
N ARG A 363 5.72 -16.07 4.23
CA ARG A 363 4.90 -15.90 5.44
C ARG A 363 5.52 -14.94 6.46
N MET A 364 6.86 -14.80 6.45
CA MET A 364 7.63 -13.93 7.34
C MET A 364 7.57 -12.48 6.86
#